data_a92234f30d41e8316dd8f1f5843f65c4
#
_entry.id   a92234f30d41e8316dd8f1f5843f65c4
#
_cell.length_a   1.000
_cell.length_b   1.000
_cell.length_c   1.000
_cell.angle_alpha   90.00
_cell.angle_beta   90.00
_cell.angle_gamma   90.00
#
_symmetry.space_group_name_H-M   'P 1'
#
loop_
_entity.id
_entity.type
_entity.pdbx_description
1 polymer ?
#
loop_
_entity_poly.entity_id
_entity_poly.type
_entity_poly.pdbx_seq_one_letter_code
_entity_poly.pdbx_strand_id
1 'polypeptide(L)'
;ACGDWHKGLEVFADVDEDAVSRAHALLDAVPIQVGLCDAEENFFIEAVVSGAQGTGRAVIIGGHTNMVLVERDGKTVEEAAPAVAEDGKKSAVTPILKDMTIQELRQEVEALPLEEIAFLIAGVPMNYRMAKAGLEQMPGLGLGAALRRLMDEGVIEENMVNKVRMYAAAAADARMAGLKMPVMSSAGSGNHGITAILPPYIVCREKDLDE
;
A
#
# COMPACT_ATOMS: atom_id res chain seq x y z
N ALA A 1 -11.14 -18.94 0.53
CA ALA A 1 -11.52 -19.02 1.46
C ALA A 1 -10.90 -18.92 2.85
N CYS A 2 -9.93 -18.08 3.03
CA CYS A 2 -9.29 -17.88 4.34
C CYS A 2 -9.41 -16.42 4.84
N GLY A 3 -9.91 -15.49 4.03
CA GLY A 3 -10.07 -14.09 4.40
C GLY A 3 -11.51 -13.71 4.75
N ASP A 4 -11.65 -12.61 5.46
CA ASP A 4 -12.93 -11.98 5.76
C ASP A 4 -13.09 -10.72 4.90
N TRP A 5 -13.92 -10.80 3.87
CA TRP A 5 -14.12 -9.73 2.89
C TRP A 5 -14.76 -8.46 3.49
N HIS A 6 -15.47 -8.59 4.61
CA HIS A 6 -16.04 -7.44 5.33
C HIS A 6 -14.96 -6.48 5.88
N LYS A 7 -13.71 -6.97 6.00
CA LYS A 7 -12.57 -6.17 6.45
C LYS A 7 -11.92 -5.33 5.36
N GLY A 8 -12.44 -5.36 4.14
CA GLY A 8 -11.90 -4.57 3.03
C GLY A 8 -10.42 -4.87 2.78
N LEU A 9 -9.55 -3.85 2.87
CA LEU A 9 -8.10 -4.02 2.67
C LEU A 9 -7.42 -4.91 3.72
N GLU A 10 -8.04 -5.13 4.87
CA GLU A 10 -7.54 -6.00 5.94
C GLU A 10 -8.10 -7.42 5.85
N VAL A 11 -8.54 -7.86 4.67
CA VAL A 11 -9.16 -9.16 4.39
C VAL A 11 -8.39 -10.36 4.94
N PHE A 12 -7.07 -10.25 5.09
CA PHE A 12 -6.19 -11.30 5.61
C PHE A 12 -5.72 -11.07 7.05
N ALA A 13 -6.25 -10.09 7.78
CA ALA A 13 -5.77 -9.73 9.12
C ALA A 13 -5.81 -10.88 10.13
N ASP A 14 -6.79 -11.79 10.00
CA ASP A 14 -7.00 -12.93 10.91
C ASP A 14 -6.51 -14.26 10.33
N VAL A 15 -5.76 -14.24 9.24
CA VAL A 15 -5.22 -15.47 8.64
C VAL A 15 -4.08 -15.99 9.51
N ASP A 16 -4.26 -17.21 10.02
CA ASP A 16 -3.28 -17.93 10.82
C ASP A 16 -2.49 -18.96 9.99
N GLU A 17 -1.53 -19.63 10.62
CA GLU A 17 -0.71 -20.66 9.97
C GLU A 17 -1.53 -21.86 9.47
N ASP A 18 -2.61 -22.23 10.18
CA ASP A 18 -3.51 -23.28 9.76
C ASP A 18 -4.28 -22.90 8.48
N ALA A 19 -4.72 -21.65 8.39
CA ALA A 19 -5.37 -21.12 7.19
C ALA A 19 -4.40 -21.09 5.99
N VAL A 20 -3.16 -20.72 6.22
CA VAL A 20 -2.10 -20.75 5.19
C VAL A 20 -1.83 -22.17 4.73
N SER A 21 -1.70 -23.12 5.67
CA SER A 21 -1.49 -24.55 5.36
C SER A 21 -2.64 -25.12 4.53
N ARG A 22 -3.90 -24.80 4.88
CA ARG A 22 -5.08 -25.21 4.11
C ARG A 22 -5.10 -24.57 2.71
N ALA A 23 -4.65 -23.32 2.60
CA ALA A 23 -4.56 -22.63 1.31
C ALA A 23 -3.55 -23.31 0.39
N HIS A 24 -2.37 -23.69 0.90
CA HIS A 24 -1.39 -24.47 0.14
C HIS A 24 -1.93 -25.82 -0.31
N ALA A 25 -2.55 -26.56 0.59
CA ALA A 25 -3.16 -27.86 0.24
C ALA A 25 -4.26 -27.68 -0.84
N LEU A 26 -5.00 -26.59 -0.82
CA LEU A 26 -6.00 -26.29 -1.84
C LEU A 26 -5.37 -25.96 -3.18
N LEU A 27 -4.26 -25.20 -3.20
CA LEU A 27 -3.51 -24.88 -4.43
C LEU A 27 -3.00 -26.14 -5.14
N ASP A 28 -2.58 -27.16 -4.36
CA ASP A 28 -2.10 -28.43 -4.89
C ASP A 28 -3.25 -29.33 -5.40
N ALA A 29 -4.44 -29.18 -4.82
CA ALA A 29 -5.59 -30.06 -5.11
C ALA A 29 -6.54 -29.53 -6.18
N VAL A 30 -6.59 -28.22 -6.40
CA VAL A 30 -7.57 -27.57 -7.27
C VAL A 30 -6.88 -26.65 -8.27
N PRO A 31 -7.19 -26.79 -9.59
CA PRO A 31 -6.63 -25.89 -10.58
C PRO A 31 -7.14 -24.47 -10.36
N ILE A 32 -6.19 -23.54 -10.19
CA ILE A 32 -6.48 -22.12 -10.12
C ILE A 32 -6.02 -21.47 -11.43
N GLN A 33 -6.93 -20.79 -12.10
CA GLN A 33 -6.65 -20.05 -13.33
C GLN A 33 -6.67 -18.56 -13.02
N VAL A 34 -5.64 -17.86 -13.44
CA VAL A 34 -5.55 -16.41 -13.39
C VAL A 34 -5.31 -15.92 -14.81
N GLY A 35 -6.11 -14.99 -15.26
CA GLY A 35 -6.02 -14.44 -16.60
C GLY A 35 -6.34 -12.95 -16.64
N LEU A 36 -5.97 -12.32 -17.73
CA LEU A 36 -6.41 -10.96 -18.04
C LEU A 36 -7.81 -11.03 -18.64
N CYS A 37 -8.64 -10.05 -18.33
CA CYS A 37 -9.92 -9.87 -18.96
C CYS A 37 -9.98 -8.49 -19.64
N ASP A 38 -10.62 -8.44 -20.82
CA ASP A 38 -10.82 -7.20 -21.57
C ASP A 38 -12.08 -6.49 -21.03
N ALA A 39 -11.92 -5.85 -19.85
CA ALA A 39 -12.96 -5.01 -19.28
C ALA A 39 -12.77 -3.56 -19.72
N GLU A 40 -13.87 -2.82 -19.88
CA GLU A 40 -13.84 -1.40 -20.24
C GLU A 40 -13.35 -0.52 -19.07
N GLU A 41 -13.49 -1.02 -17.84
CA GLU A 41 -13.06 -0.33 -16.63
C GLU A 41 -11.56 -0.45 -16.41
N ASN A 42 -10.92 0.65 -16.00
CA ASN A 42 -9.48 0.67 -15.71
C ASN A 42 -9.07 -0.23 -14.54
N PHE A 43 -10.00 -0.56 -13.66
CA PHE A 43 -9.79 -1.47 -12.52
C PHE A 43 -10.97 -2.43 -12.44
N PHE A 44 -10.73 -3.68 -12.78
CA PHE A 44 -11.73 -4.75 -12.77
C PHE A 44 -11.11 -6.04 -12.23
N ILE A 45 -11.76 -6.65 -11.25
CA ILE A 45 -11.40 -7.96 -10.72
C ILE A 45 -12.66 -8.81 -10.65
N GLU A 46 -12.61 -9.98 -11.26
CA GLU A 46 -13.65 -11.00 -11.16
C GLU A 46 -13.06 -12.27 -10.55
N ALA A 47 -13.73 -12.81 -9.57
CA ALA A 47 -13.39 -14.10 -8.97
C ALA A 47 -14.56 -15.04 -9.05
N VAL A 48 -14.32 -16.27 -9.56
CA VAL A 48 -15.32 -17.35 -9.63
C VAL A 48 -14.77 -18.57 -8.91
N VAL A 49 -15.55 -19.12 -8.00
CA VAL A 49 -15.21 -20.34 -7.26
C VAL A 49 -16.33 -21.35 -7.45
N SER A 50 -16.00 -22.53 -7.98
CA SER A 50 -16.95 -23.62 -8.17
C SER A 50 -16.58 -24.82 -7.30
N GLY A 51 -17.56 -25.44 -6.68
CA GLY A 51 -17.38 -26.62 -5.82
C GLY A 51 -18.64 -27.47 -5.74
N ALA A 52 -18.60 -28.53 -4.96
CA ALA A 52 -19.71 -29.45 -4.81
C ALA A 52 -21.01 -28.80 -4.24
N GLN A 53 -20.86 -27.65 -3.59
CA GLN A 53 -21.97 -26.91 -2.97
C GLN A 53 -22.51 -25.75 -3.83
N GLY A 54 -22.02 -25.61 -5.05
CA GLY A 54 -22.44 -24.54 -5.98
C GLY A 54 -21.29 -23.68 -6.48
N THR A 55 -21.66 -22.60 -7.14
CA THR A 55 -20.72 -21.63 -7.72
C THR A 55 -20.93 -20.26 -7.06
N GLY A 56 -19.85 -19.66 -6.60
CA GLY A 56 -19.81 -18.26 -6.13
C GLY A 56 -19.07 -17.39 -7.14
N ARG A 57 -19.57 -16.16 -7.33
CA ARG A 57 -18.93 -15.15 -8.18
C ARG A 57 -18.93 -13.81 -7.46
N ALA A 58 -17.83 -13.11 -7.53
CA ALA A 58 -17.71 -11.75 -6.98
C ALA A 58 -16.99 -10.84 -7.99
N VAL A 59 -17.40 -9.57 -8.04
CA VAL A 59 -16.84 -8.57 -8.94
C VAL A 59 -16.51 -7.29 -8.17
N ILE A 60 -15.31 -6.78 -8.40
CA ILE A 60 -14.81 -5.51 -7.86
C ILE A 60 -14.51 -4.58 -9.04
N ILE A 61 -14.97 -3.32 -8.99
CA ILE A 61 -14.78 -2.35 -10.06
C ILE A 61 -14.34 -1.00 -9.48
N GLY A 62 -13.37 -0.34 -10.12
CA GLY A 62 -12.99 1.04 -9.88
C GLY A 62 -12.20 1.31 -8.61
N GLY A 63 -12.11 0.35 -7.69
CA GLY A 63 -11.35 0.48 -6.44
C GLY A 63 -11.29 -0.84 -5.69
N HIS A 64 -10.23 -1.06 -4.89
CA HIS A 64 -9.91 -2.34 -4.26
C HIS A 64 -10.99 -2.91 -3.32
N THR A 65 -11.83 -2.06 -2.75
CA THR A 65 -12.89 -2.44 -1.81
C THR A 65 -14.30 -2.28 -2.39
N ASN A 66 -14.41 -1.80 -3.64
CA ASN A 66 -15.70 -1.57 -4.27
C ASN A 66 -16.23 -2.87 -4.90
N MET A 67 -16.78 -3.73 -4.07
CA MET A 67 -17.44 -4.96 -4.51
C MET A 67 -18.84 -4.63 -5.03
N VAL A 68 -19.05 -4.77 -6.33
CA VAL A 68 -20.29 -4.38 -7.01
C VAL A 68 -21.25 -5.54 -7.20
N LEU A 69 -20.77 -6.77 -7.09
CA LEU A 69 -21.56 -7.97 -7.31
C LEU A 69 -21.06 -9.13 -6.44
N VAL A 70 -21.99 -9.80 -5.78
CA VAL A 70 -21.80 -11.11 -5.16
C VAL A 70 -22.94 -12.02 -5.56
N GLU A 71 -22.64 -13.13 -6.20
CA GLU A 71 -23.61 -14.13 -6.68
C GLU A 71 -23.33 -15.49 -6.07
N ARG A 72 -24.38 -16.25 -5.90
CA ARG A 72 -24.35 -17.69 -5.63
C ARG A 72 -25.29 -18.43 -6.59
N ASP A 73 -24.78 -19.37 -7.34
CA ASP A 73 -25.52 -20.17 -8.34
C ASP A 73 -26.32 -19.28 -9.33
N GLY A 74 -25.71 -18.17 -9.76
CA GLY A 74 -26.32 -17.21 -10.69
C GLY A 74 -27.41 -16.33 -10.07
N LYS A 75 -27.59 -16.36 -8.75
CA LYS A 75 -28.49 -15.45 -8.04
C LYS A 75 -27.68 -14.45 -7.23
N THR A 76 -28.00 -13.19 -7.39
CA THR A 76 -27.40 -12.10 -6.59
C THR A 76 -27.74 -12.33 -5.12
N VAL A 77 -26.72 -12.50 -4.29
CA VAL A 77 -26.85 -12.70 -2.84
C VAL A 77 -26.82 -11.35 -2.14
N GLU A 78 -26.03 -10.43 -2.66
CA GLU A 78 -25.88 -9.09 -2.15
C GLU A 78 -25.58 -8.16 -3.35
N GLU A 79 -26.51 -7.27 -3.68
CA GLU A 79 -26.15 -6.06 -4.39
C GLU A 79 -25.45 -5.18 -3.35
N ALA A 80 -24.15 -5.21 -3.33
CA ALA A 80 -23.41 -4.16 -2.67
C ALA A 80 -23.79 -2.88 -3.41
N ALA A 81 -24.57 -2.02 -2.76
CA ALA A 81 -24.68 -0.65 -3.21
C ALA A 81 -23.23 -0.20 -3.47
N PRO A 82 -22.94 0.35 -4.66
CA PRO A 82 -21.57 0.78 -4.93
C PRO A 82 -21.17 1.63 -3.73
N ALA A 83 -20.34 1.05 -2.86
CA ALA A 83 -19.67 1.86 -1.88
C ALA A 83 -19.02 2.90 -2.77
N VAL A 84 -19.48 4.13 -2.67
CA VAL A 84 -18.82 5.25 -3.33
C VAL A 84 -17.45 5.22 -2.73
N ALA A 85 -16.55 4.48 -3.40
CA ALA A 85 -15.17 4.44 -3.02
C ALA A 85 -14.78 5.90 -2.88
N GLU A 86 -14.29 6.30 -1.73
CA GLU A 86 -13.73 7.65 -1.59
C GLU A 86 -12.67 7.88 -2.67
N ASP A 87 -12.06 6.81 -3.21
CA ASP A 87 -11.20 6.79 -4.39
C ASP A 87 -11.97 6.85 -5.74
N GLY A 88 -13.24 6.50 -5.81
CA GLY A 88 -14.04 6.48 -7.05
C GLY A 88 -14.80 7.77 -7.36
N LYS A 89 -14.91 8.71 -6.44
CA LYS A 89 -15.18 10.11 -6.81
C LYS A 89 -13.94 10.56 -7.56
N LYS A 90 -14.05 10.71 -8.90
CA LYS A 90 -13.09 11.54 -9.64
C LYS A 90 -12.91 12.78 -8.78
N SER A 91 -11.80 12.84 -8.07
CA SER A 91 -11.53 13.93 -7.14
C SER A 91 -11.77 15.21 -7.91
N ALA A 92 -12.59 16.13 -7.39
CA ALA A 92 -12.78 17.43 -8.02
C ALA A 92 -11.45 18.16 -8.23
N VAL A 93 -10.42 17.72 -7.52
CA VAL A 93 -9.03 18.20 -7.59
C VAL A 93 -8.31 17.67 -8.82
N THR A 94 -8.59 16.46 -9.31
CA THR A 94 -7.88 15.87 -10.45
C THR A 94 -7.96 16.73 -11.74
N PRO A 95 -9.11 17.30 -12.15
CA PRO A 95 -9.15 18.20 -13.29
C PRO A 95 -8.31 19.46 -13.08
N ILE A 96 -8.31 20.02 -11.87
CA ILE A 96 -7.55 21.24 -11.53
C ILE A 96 -6.05 20.95 -11.64
N LEU A 97 -5.58 19.84 -11.05
CA LEU A 97 -4.16 19.47 -11.07
C LEU A 97 -3.62 19.19 -12.49
N LYS A 98 -4.47 18.76 -13.43
CA LYS A 98 -4.05 18.50 -14.81
C LYS A 98 -3.60 19.77 -15.56
N ASP A 99 -4.19 20.90 -15.21
CA ASP A 99 -3.95 22.17 -15.87
C ASP A 99 -2.90 23.02 -15.14
N MET A 100 -2.42 22.57 -13.96
CA MET A 100 -1.41 23.26 -13.17
C MET A 100 0.01 22.85 -13.57
N THR A 101 0.90 23.82 -13.59
CA THR A 101 2.34 23.57 -13.63
C THR A 101 2.85 23.18 -12.22
N ILE A 102 4.00 22.52 -12.15
CA ILE A 102 4.65 22.18 -10.87
C ILE A 102 4.94 23.44 -10.05
N GLN A 103 5.26 24.56 -10.70
CA GLN A 103 5.54 25.83 -10.02
C GLN A 103 4.27 26.40 -9.38
N GLU A 104 3.15 26.39 -10.07
CA GLU A 104 1.84 26.80 -9.51
C GLU A 104 1.43 25.91 -8.36
N LEU A 105 1.54 24.59 -8.53
CA LEU A 105 1.24 23.63 -7.44
C LEU A 105 2.11 23.91 -6.20
N ARG A 106 3.39 24.19 -6.37
CA ARG A 106 4.28 24.55 -5.26
C ARG A 106 3.84 25.82 -4.57
N GLN A 107 3.47 26.86 -5.32
CA GLN A 107 3.01 28.14 -4.78
C GLN A 107 1.73 27.96 -3.95
N GLU A 108 0.78 27.17 -4.45
CA GLU A 108 -0.46 26.87 -3.71
C GLU A 108 -0.18 26.11 -2.42
N VAL A 109 0.71 25.11 -2.45
CA VAL A 109 1.07 24.34 -1.24
C VAL A 109 1.83 25.23 -0.23
N GLU A 110 2.75 26.07 -0.67
CA GLU A 110 3.50 27.00 0.18
C GLU A 110 2.58 28.08 0.81
N ALA A 111 1.43 28.37 0.22
CA ALA A 111 0.44 29.31 0.74
C ALA A 111 -0.52 28.68 1.78
N LEU A 112 -0.55 27.35 1.92
CA LEU A 112 -1.42 26.69 2.89
C LEU A 112 -1.01 27.00 4.33
N PRO A 113 -1.97 27.23 5.23
CA PRO A 113 -1.71 27.27 6.65
C PRO A 113 -1.10 25.95 7.14
N LEU A 114 -0.09 26.03 8.03
CA LEU A 114 0.57 24.83 8.55
C LEU A 114 -0.41 23.88 9.23
N GLU A 115 -1.47 24.38 9.83
CA GLU A 115 -2.52 23.60 10.48
C GLU A 115 -3.23 22.66 9.51
N GLU A 116 -3.39 23.06 8.25
CA GLU A 116 -4.07 22.24 7.23
C GLU A 116 -3.20 21.05 6.76
N ILE A 117 -1.88 21.21 6.82
CA ILE A 117 -0.92 20.17 6.43
C ILE A 117 -0.29 19.43 7.61
N ALA A 118 -0.59 19.83 8.86
CA ALA A 118 -0.02 19.25 10.06
C ALA A 118 -0.24 17.73 10.19
N PHE A 119 -1.29 17.20 9.57
CA PHE A 119 -1.54 15.75 9.55
C PHE A 119 -0.38 14.95 8.91
N LEU A 120 0.43 15.57 8.03
CA LEU A 120 1.60 14.92 7.41
C LEU A 120 2.66 14.53 8.43
N ILE A 121 2.74 15.28 9.54
CA ILE A 121 3.66 14.98 10.65
C ILE A 121 3.37 13.60 11.25
N ALA A 122 2.11 13.17 11.29
CA ALA A 122 1.76 11.83 11.76
C ALA A 122 2.39 10.70 10.93
N GLY A 123 2.73 10.96 9.68
CA GLY A 123 3.44 10.02 8.81
C GLY A 123 4.89 9.77 9.21
N VAL A 124 5.53 10.75 9.85
CA VAL A 124 6.95 10.66 10.24
C VAL A 124 7.19 9.48 11.20
N PRO A 125 6.58 9.43 12.41
CA PRO A 125 6.81 8.31 13.32
C PRO A 125 6.31 6.98 12.76
N MET A 126 5.29 7.01 11.91
CA MET A 126 4.73 5.81 11.27
C MET A 126 5.74 5.20 10.30
N ASN A 127 6.21 5.97 9.33
CA ASN A 127 7.13 5.51 8.30
C ASN A 127 8.55 5.25 8.87
N TYR A 128 8.97 6.03 9.86
CA TYR A 128 10.27 5.82 10.51
C TYR A 128 10.31 4.53 11.34
N ARG A 129 9.23 4.17 12.03
CA ARG A 129 9.14 2.87 12.71
C ARG A 129 9.23 1.71 11.73
N MET A 130 8.59 1.82 10.55
CA MET A 130 8.70 0.81 9.49
C MET A 130 10.14 0.68 9.01
N ALA A 131 10.85 1.80 8.82
CA ALA A 131 12.26 1.81 8.43
C ALA A 131 13.16 1.13 9.48
N LYS A 132 12.95 1.43 10.76
CA LYS A 132 13.70 0.77 11.85
C LYS A 132 13.45 -0.73 11.89
N ALA A 133 12.22 -1.15 11.79
CA ALA A 133 11.88 -2.58 11.71
C ALA A 133 12.55 -3.25 10.50
N GLY A 134 12.63 -2.57 9.35
CA GLY A 134 13.32 -3.06 8.17
C GLY A 134 14.83 -3.24 8.38
N LEU A 135 15.47 -2.33 9.11
CA LEU A 135 16.89 -2.44 9.45
C LEU A 135 17.18 -3.52 10.49
N GLU A 136 16.26 -3.74 11.43
CA GLU A 136 16.43 -4.71 12.52
C GLU A 136 16.13 -6.13 12.08
N GLN A 137 15.05 -6.33 11.34
CA GLN A 137 14.57 -7.66 10.94
C GLN A 137 15.10 -8.10 9.58
N MET A 138 15.64 -7.18 8.79
CA MET A 138 16.20 -7.41 7.43
C MET A 138 15.25 -8.22 6.51
N PRO A 139 13.97 -7.88 6.44
CA PRO A 139 13.01 -8.60 5.64
C PRO A 139 13.15 -8.29 4.15
N GLY A 140 12.53 -9.12 3.32
CA GLY A 140 12.46 -8.91 1.88
C GLY A 140 13.82 -8.98 1.20
N LEU A 141 14.17 -7.98 0.38
CA LEU A 141 15.45 -7.91 -0.33
C LEU A 141 16.60 -7.50 0.57
N GLY A 142 16.33 -6.89 1.72
CA GLY A 142 17.36 -6.45 2.66
C GLY A 142 18.24 -5.30 2.14
N LEU A 143 17.73 -4.51 1.17
CA LEU A 143 18.53 -3.45 0.54
C LEU A 143 18.93 -2.36 1.55
N GLY A 144 17.99 -1.97 2.43
CA GLY A 144 18.30 -1.00 3.47
C GLY A 144 19.36 -1.49 4.44
N ALA A 145 19.30 -2.74 4.88
CA ALA A 145 20.30 -3.37 5.75
C ALA A 145 21.66 -3.52 5.04
N ALA A 146 21.66 -3.84 3.74
CA ALA A 146 22.88 -3.90 2.94
C ALA A 146 23.57 -2.53 2.85
N LEU A 147 22.83 -1.45 2.62
CA LEU A 147 23.36 -0.09 2.62
C LEU A 147 23.98 0.28 3.97
N ARG A 148 23.32 -0.07 5.08
CA ARG A 148 23.86 0.12 6.42
C ARG A 148 25.19 -0.58 6.59
N ARG A 149 25.25 -1.87 6.27
CA ARG A 149 26.48 -2.66 6.37
C ARG A 149 27.62 -2.07 5.54
N LEU A 150 27.35 -1.64 4.30
CA LEU A 150 28.37 -1.02 3.44
C LEU A 150 28.91 0.30 4.01
N MET A 151 28.08 1.07 4.72
CA MET A 151 28.52 2.26 5.46
C MET A 151 29.36 1.86 6.68
N ASP A 152 28.91 0.90 7.48
CA ASP A 152 29.61 0.41 8.67
C ASP A 152 31.01 -0.18 8.33
N GLU A 153 31.13 -0.83 7.17
CA GLU A 153 32.39 -1.38 6.63
C GLU A 153 33.25 -0.32 5.92
N GLY A 154 32.77 0.91 5.79
CA GLY A 154 33.51 1.99 5.11
C GLY A 154 33.63 1.82 3.58
N VAL A 155 32.81 0.93 2.98
CA VAL A 155 32.81 0.71 1.52
C VAL A 155 32.11 1.87 0.80
N ILE A 156 31.09 2.44 1.42
CA ILE A 156 30.44 3.67 0.98
C ILE A 156 30.50 4.69 2.11
N GLU A 157 30.50 5.96 1.75
CA GLU A 157 30.55 7.05 2.72
C GLU A 157 29.25 7.12 3.55
N GLU A 158 29.40 7.28 4.87
CA GLU A 158 28.27 7.60 5.75
C GLU A 158 27.94 9.09 5.63
N ASN A 159 27.09 9.41 4.66
CA ASN A 159 26.60 10.77 4.45
C ASN A 159 25.07 10.81 4.43
N MET A 160 24.51 12.02 4.46
CA MET A 160 23.07 12.26 4.49
C MET A 160 22.33 11.53 3.36
N VAL A 161 22.89 11.52 2.12
CA VAL A 161 22.24 10.88 0.97
C VAL A 161 22.14 9.37 1.17
N ASN A 162 23.21 8.74 1.64
CA ASN A 162 23.21 7.30 1.88
C ASN A 162 22.34 6.91 3.07
N LYS A 163 22.25 7.76 4.12
CA LYS A 163 21.28 7.57 5.21
C LYS A 163 19.84 7.65 4.72
N VAL A 164 19.50 8.63 3.91
CA VAL A 164 18.16 8.75 3.29
C VAL A 164 17.83 7.49 2.49
N ARG A 165 18.74 7.04 1.63
CA ARG A 165 18.57 5.82 0.84
C ARG A 165 18.36 4.59 1.72
N MET A 166 19.17 4.44 2.76
CA MET A 166 19.11 3.34 3.71
C MET A 166 17.72 3.26 4.39
N TYR A 167 17.26 4.36 4.98
CA TYR A 167 15.97 4.37 5.68
C TYR A 167 14.78 4.17 4.73
N ALA A 168 14.79 4.81 3.57
CA ALA A 168 13.70 4.65 2.58
C ALA A 168 13.65 3.20 2.05
N ALA A 169 14.82 2.61 1.71
CA ALA A 169 14.89 1.23 1.25
C ALA A 169 14.45 0.25 2.34
N ALA A 170 14.90 0.43 3.58
CA ALA A 170 14.52 -0.44 4.70
C ALA A 170 13.01 -0.42 4.97
N ALA A 171 12.38 0.76 4.90
CA ALA A 171 10.94 0.87 5.05
C ALA A 171 10.18 0.18 3.91
N ALA A 172 10.66 0.34 2.68
CA ALA A 172 10.10 -0.32 1.52
C ALA A 172 10.26 -1.86 1.60
N ASP A 173 11.44 -2.35 1.98
CA ASP A 173 11.71 -3.78 2.20
C ASP A 173 10.75 -4.37 3.24
N ALA A 174 10.60 -3.71 4.39
CA ALA A 174 9.72 -4.15 5.46
C ALA A 174 8.24 -4.19 5.02
N ARG A 175 7.79 -3.13 4.34
CA ARG A 175 6.44 -3.06 3.82
C ARG A 175 6.16 -4.14 2.78
N MET A 176 7.06 -4.30 1.81
CA MET A 176 6.89 -5.26 0.71
C MET A 176 7.00 -6.71 1.19
N ALA A 177 7.72 -6.96 2.28
CA ALA A 177 7.75 -8.26 2.94
C ALA A 177 6.50 -8.54 3.81
N GLY A 178 5.57 -7.58 3.93
CA GLY A 178 4.31 -7.78 4.61
C GLY A 178 4.35 -7.60 6.13
N LEU A 179 5.31 -6.81 6.66
CA LEU A 179 5.29 -6.49 8.09
C LEU A 179 3.97 -5.80 8.46
N LYS A 180 3.30 -6.30 9.51
CA LYS A 180 2.00 -5.81 9.98
C LYS A 180 2.14 -4.48 10.74
N MET A 181 2.54 -3.45 10.02
CA MET A 181 2.71 -2.09 10.54
C MET A 181 2.15 -1.08 9.55
N PRO A 182 1.46 -0.04 10.02
CA PRO A 182 0.93 0.99 9.14
C PRO A 182 2.06 1.86 8.57
N VAL A 183 1.85 2.34 7.35
CA VAL A 183 2.62 3.44 6.74
C VAL A 183 1.67 4.51 6.23
N MET A 184 2.06 5.76 6.33
CA MET A 184 1.33 6.82 5.65
C MET A 184 1.59 6.71 4.16
N SER A 185 0.52 6.59 3.40
CA SER A 185 0.57 6.52 1.94
C SER A 185 0.43 7.90 1.30
N SER A 186 0.85 8.02 0.08
CA SER A 186 0.59 9.17 -0.80
C SER A 186 0.15 8.65 -2.16
N ALA A 187 -0.84 9.30 -2.76
CA ALA A 187 -1.40 8.92 -4.06
C ALA A 187 -1.78 7.43 -4.16
N GLY A 188 -2.36 6.86 -3.10
CA GLY A 188 -2.75 5.46 -3.04
C GLY A 188 -1.58 4.46 -2.92
N SER A 189 -0.34 4.93 -2.73
CA SER A 189 0.85 4.08 -2.61
C SER A 189 1.60 4.32 -1.30
N GLY A 190 1.81 3.23 -0.52
CA GLY A 190 2.61 3.28 0.71
C GLY A 190 4.09 3.56 0.44
N ASN A 191 4.65 3.02 -0.65
CA ASN A 191 6.04 3.33 -1.03
C ASN A 191 6.20 4.79 -1.45
N HIS A 192 5.20 5.40 -2.11
CA HIS A 192 5.19 6.84 -2.36
C HIS A 192 5.22 7.64 -1.05
N GLY A 193 4.37 7.31 -0.09
CA GLY A 193 4.37 7.98 1.22
C GLY A 193 5.69 7.81 1.98
N ILE A 194 6.31 6.63 1.93
CA ILE A 194 7.65 6.40 2.49
C ILE A 194 8.67 7.34 1.85
N THR A 195 8.70 7.43 0.52
CA THR A 195 9.67 8.26 -0.21
C THR A 195 9.36 9.75 -0.17
N ALA A 196 8.13 10.14 0.12
CA ALA A 196 7.76 11.54 0.30
C ALA A 196 8.11 12.06 1.72
N ILE A 197 7.99 11.21 2.75
CA ILE A 197 8.09 11.62 4.16
C ILE A 197 9.47 11.37 4.75
N LEU A 198 10.08 10.20 4.51
CA LEU A 198 11.35 9.87 5.17
C LEU A 198 12.54 10.74 4.72
N PRO A 199 12.73 11.04 3.41
CA PRO A 199 13.86 11.86 3.00
C PRO A 199 13.91 13.24 3.66
N PRO A 200 12.85 14.07 3.61
CA PRO A 200 12.89 15.37 4.30
C PRO A 200 13.09 15.23 5.81
N TYR A 201 12.44 14.25 6.46
CA TYR A 201 12.62 14.00 7.87
C TYR A 201 14.09 13.67 8.24
N ILE A 202 14.73 12.78 7.48
CA ILE A 202 16.15 12.44 7.73
C ILE A 202 17.04 13.65 7.49
N VAL A 203 16.76 14.47 6.47
CA VAL A 203 17.52 15.70 6.21
C VAL A 203 17.36 16.69 7.37
N CYS A 204 16.16 16.89 7.90
CA CYS A 204 15.92 17.77 9.05
C CYS A 204 16.73 17.30 10.26
N ARG A 205 16.70 16.01 10.56
CA ARG A 205 17.47 15.43 11.68
C ARG A 205 18.98 15.57 11.52
N GLU A 206 19.51 15.33 10.33
CA GLU A 206 20.98 15.41 10.08
C GLU A 206 21.49 16.86 10.10
N LYS A 207 20.59 17.83 9.91
CA LYS A 207 20.93 19.26 9.89
C LYS A 207 20.46 20.03 11.11
N ASP A 208 19.90 19.34 12.13
CA ASP A 208 19.30 19.97 13.32
C ASP A 208 18.31 21.08 12.95
N LEU A 209 17.49 20.84 11.93
CA LEU A 209 16.40 21.73 11.54
C LEU A 209 15.14 21.38 12.35
N ASP A 210 14.32 22.41 12.63
CA ASP A 210 13.01 22.20 13.25
C ASP A 210 12.11 21.34 12.33
N GLU A 211 11.31 20.47 12.96
CA GLU A 211 10.37 19.57 12.26
C GLU A 211 9.14 20.31 11.71
#